data_0b8f3fff22ba5a4d0aba1d7c7552fbd0
#
_entry.id   0b8f3fff22ba5a4d0aba1d7c7552fbd0
#
_cell.length_a   1.000
_cell.length_b   1.000
_cell.length_c   1.000
_cell.angle_alpha   90.00
_cell.angle_beta   90.00
_cell.angle_gamma   90.00
#
_symmetry.space_group_name_H-M   'P 1'
#
loop_
_entity.id
_entity.type
_entity.pdbx_description
1 polymer ?
#
loop_
_entity_poly.entity_id
_entity_poly.type
_entity_poly.pdbx_seq_one_letter_code
_entity_poly.pdbx_strand_id
1 'polypeptide(L)'
;MKKELNLICSLLLFSVTVAGQATCKFLNPELPIVERVNDLVRRLTLEEKISQMLNNAPAIDRLGIPAYNWWNECLHGVARSPYPVTSFPQAIAMAATWDTESVHQMAVYASDEGRAIYHDATRKGTPGIFRGLT
;
A
#
# COMPACT_ATOMS: atom_id res chain seq x y z
N MET A 1 22.68 4.36 51.68
CA MET A 1 21.40 3.63 51.59
C MET A 1 20.32 4.33 50.75
N LYS A 2 20.03 5.62 50.93
CA LYS A 2 18.98 6.33 50.16
C LYS A 2 19.31 6.51 48.68
N LYS A 3 20.58 6.65 48.27
CA LYS A 3 21.00 6.81 46.87
C LYS A 3 20.89 5.51 46.06
N GLU A 4 21.21 4.38 46.67
CA GLU A 4 21.10 3.07 46.04
C GLU A 4 19.66 2.64 45.85
N LEU A 5 18.79 3.00 46.76
CA LEU A 5 17.35 2.70 46.65
C LEU A 5 16.68 3.47 45.48
N ASN A 6 17.09 4.73 45.24
CA ASN A 6 16.60 5.53 44.13
C ASN A 6 17.07 4.99 42.76
N LEU A 7 18.28 4.45 42.68
CA LEU A 7 18.81 3.85 41.45
C LEU A 7 18.06 2.54 41.07
N ILE A 8 17.73 1.71 42.08
CA ILE A 8 16.98 0.49 41.88
C ILE A 8 15.52 0.79 41.45
N CYS A 9 14.86 1.80 42.04
CA CYS A 9 13.55 2.25 41.60
C CYS A 9 13.54 2.80 40.16
N SER A 10 14.57 3.54 39.75
CA SER A 10 14.67 4.04 38.37
C SER A 10 14.89 2.92 37.35
N LEU A 11 15.66 1.90 37.71
CA LEU A 11 15.86 0.72 36.84
C LEU A 11 14.62 -0.13 36.71
N LEU A 12 13.83 -0.26 37.77
CA LEU A 12 12.55 -0.99 37.72
C LEU A 12 11.46 -0.30 36.91
N LEU A 13 11.44 1.03 36.86
CA LEU A 13 10.50 1.79 36.05
C LEU A 13 10.81 1.73 34.54
N PHE A 14 12.06 1.44 34.16
CA PHE A 14 12.44 1.30 32.75
C PHE A 14 12.12 -0.09 32.17
N SER A 15 11.88 -1.08 33.03
CA SER A 15 11.64 -2.47 32.61
C SER A 15 10.18 -2.78 32.27
N VAL A 16 9.24 -1.86 32.49
CA VAL A 16 7.79 -2.14 32.34
C VAL A 16 7.24 -1.74 30.97
N THR A 17 7.99 -1.04 30.14
CA THR A 17 7.49 -0.53 28.86
C THR A 17 7.77 -1.43 27.64
N VAL A 18 8.39 -2.61 27.80
CA VAL A 18 8.71 -3.51 26.69
C VAL A 18 7.72 -4.69 26.54
N ALA A 19 6.82 -4.88 27.48
CA ALA A 19 5.94 -6.06 27.53
C ALA A 19 4.57 -5.86 26.88
N GLY A 20 4.45 -5.15 25.76
CA GLY A 20 3.13 -4.90 25.18
C GLY A 20 3.04 -4.60 23.69
N GLN A 21 4.12 -4.70 22.93
CA GLN A 21 3.98 -4.73 21.47
C GLN A 21 3.58 -6.14 21.06
N ALA A 22 2.28 -6.44 21.13
CA ALA A 22 1.72 -7.56 20.41
C ALA A 22 2.22 -7.44 18.97
N THR A 23 3.11 -8.36 18.56
CA THR A 23 3.70 -8.38 17.23
C THR A 23 2.58 -8.25 16.21
N CYS A 24 2.55 -7.14 15.48
CA CYS A 24 1.53 -6.89 14.47
C CYS A 24 1.76 -7.88 13.33
N LYS A 25 0.97 -8.96 13.30
CA LYS A 25 1.07 -10.01 12.27
C LYS A 25 0.97 -9.43 10.86
N PHE A 26 0.17 -8.38 10.68
CA PHE A 26 0.00 -7.76 9.37
C PHE A 26 1.28 -7.14 8.79
N LEU A 27 2.26 -6.80 9.64
CA LEU A 27 3.57 -6.28 9.22
C LEU A 27 4.57 -7.38 8.84
N ASN A 28 4.30 -8.63 9.18
CA ASN A 28 5.23 -9.73 8.88
C ASN A 28 5.00 -10.24 7.44
N PRO A 29 5.94 -10.00 6.49
CA PRO A 29 5.79 -10.42 5.10
C PRO A 29 5.82 -11.95 4.90
N GLU A 30 6.38 -12.71 5.87
CA GLU A 30 6.50 -14.16 5.81
C GLU A 30 5.17 -14.89 6.10
N LEU A 31 4.18 -14.18 6.67
CA LEU A 31 2.88 -14.76 6.95
C LEU A 31 1.98 -14.73 5.70
N PRO A 32 1.08 -15.72 5.56
CA PRO A 32 0.08 -15.72 4.50
C PRO A 32 -0.74 -14.43 4.48
N ILE A 33 -1.05 -13.92 3.28
CA ILE A 33 -1.81 -12.67 3.10
C ILE A 33 -3.11 -12.69 3.90
N VAL A 34 -3.83 -13.81 3.91
CA VAL A 34 -5.11 -13.94 4.63
C VAL A 34 -4.94 -13.70 6.13
N GLU A 35 -3.87 -14.22 6.74
CA GLU A 35 -3.60 -13.99 8.17
C GLU A 35 -3.27 -12.53 8.44
N ARG A 36 -2.47 -11.90 7.58
CA ARG A 36 -2.10 -10.49 7.68
C ARG A 36 -3.31 -9.59 7.57
N VAL A 37 -4.16 -9.83 6.56
CA VAL A 37 -5.40 -9.07 6.36
C VAL A 37 -6.35 -9.23 7.55
N ASN A 38 -6.56 -10.44 8.04
CA ASN A 38 -7.43 -10.68 9.19
C ASN A 38 -6.92 -10.00 10.47
N ASP A 39 -5.60 -9.99 10.71
CA ASP A 39 -5.01 -9.28 11.85
C ASP A 39 -5.22 -7.76 11.71
N LEU A 40 -4.98 -7.18 10.54
CA LEU A 40 -5.19 -5.77 10.28
C LEU A 40 -6.65 -5.36 10.47
N VAL A 41 -7.57 -6.06 9.81
CA VAL A 41 -9.02 -5.74 9.87
C VAL A 41 -9.58 -5.79 11.29
N ARG A 42 -9.08 -6.71 12.13
CA ARG A 42 -9.48 -6.78 13.56
C ARG A 42 -8.98 -5.59 14.38
N ARG A 43 -7.89 -4.95 13.97
CA ARG A 43 -7.31 -3.79 14.66
C ARG A 43 -7.97 -2.47 14.28
N LEU A 44 -8.60 -2.41 13.10
CA LEU A 44 -9.28 -1.21 12.61
C LEU A 44 -10.58 -0.96 13.38
N THR A 45 -10.82 0.31 13.73
CA THR A 45 -12.15 0.75 14.19
C THR A 45 -13.15 0.74 13.03
N LEU A 46 -14.42 0.93 13.33
CA LEU A 46 -15.45 1.01 12.28
C LEU A 46 -15.21 2.22 11.37
N GLU A 47 -14.91 3.36 11.93
CA GLU A 47 -14.62 4.61 11.23
C GLU A 47 -13.41 4.47 10.32
N GLU A 48 -12.34 3.83 10.83
CA GLU A 48 -11.15 3.55 10.03
C GLU A 48 -11.45 2.60 8.86
N LYS A 49 -12.24 1.55 9.07
CA LYS A 49 -12.68 0.66 7.99
C LYS A 49 -13.45 1.40 6.91
N ILE A 50 -14.38 2.28 7.31
CA ILE A 50 -15.17 3.09 6.37
C ILE A 50 -14.25 4.04 5.59
N SER A 51 -13.32 4.70 6.26
CA SER A 51 -12.40 5.65 5.62
C SER A 51 -11.48 4.99 4.57
N GLN A 52 -11.12 3.72 4.79
CA GLN A 52 -10.31 2.96 3.83
C GLN A 52 -11.07 2.50 2.57
N MET A 53 -12.40 2.67 2.52
CA MET A 53 -13.21 2.36 1.34
C MET A 53 -13.23 3.48 0.29
N LEU A 54 -12.59 4.61 0.58
CA LEU A 54 -12.44 5.73 -0.35
C LEU A 54 -11.20 5.54 -1.22
N ASN A 55 -11.22 6.09 -2.44
CA ASN A 55 -10.01 6.09 -3.29
C ASN A 55 -8.86 6.86 -2.64
N ASN A 56 -9.14 7.94 -1.93
CA ASN A 56 -8.17 8.68 -1.14
C ASN A 56 -8.24 8.18 0.32
N ALA A 57 -7.64 7.03 0.57
CA ALA A 57 -7.60 6.40 1.88
C ALA A 57 -6.65 7.16 2.82
N PRO A 58 -7.13 7.70 3.95
CA PRO A 58 -6.29 8.42 4.89
C PRO A 58 -5.28 7.52 5.60
N ALA A 59 -4.22 8.10 6.15
CA ALA A 59 -3.29 7.39 7.02
C ALA A 59 -3.97 6.89 8.30
N ILE A 60 -3.45 5.78 8.83
CA ILE A 60 -3.81 5.25 10.16
C ILE A 60 -2.52 5.19 10.98
N ASP A 61 -2.12 6.35 11.50
CA ASP A 61 -0.80 6.55 12.13
C ASP A 61 -0.54 5.59 13.29
N ARG A 62 -1.56 5.29 14.10
CA ARG A 62 -1.44 4.34 15.22
C ARG A 62 -1.07 2.92 14.79
N LEU A 63 -1.28 2.56 13.53
CA LEU A 63 -0.92 1.26 12.95
C LEU A 63 0.27 1.37 11.98
N GLY A 64 0.82 2.56 11.78
CA GLY A 64 1.90 2.81 10.83
C GLY A 64 1.47 2.64 9.37
N ILE A 65 0.19 2.81 9.06
CA ILE A 65 -0.35 2.71 7.70
C ILE A 65 -0.33 4.10 7.07
N PRO A 66 0.42 4.32 5.99
CA PRO A 66 0.44 5.61 5.30
C PRO A 66 -0.87 5.86 4.55
N ALA A 67 -1.14 7.14 4.25
CA ALA A 67 -2.21 7.50 3.32
C ALA A 67 -1.90 6.92 1.94
N TYR A 68 -2.93 6.50 1.24
CA TYR A 68 -2.81 5.91 -0.08
C TYR A 68 -3.95 6.36 -1.00
N ASN A 69 -3.62 6.77 -2.23
CA ASN A 69 -4.62 7.13 -3.21
C ASN A 69 -4.72 6.05 -4.29
N TRP A 70 -5.87 5.36 -4.32
CA TRP A 70 -6.16 4.26 -5.25
C TRP A 70 -6.51 4.72 -6.66
N TRP A 71 -6.59 6.03 -6.89
CA TRP A 71 -7.00 6.57 -8.17
C TRP A 71 -5.92 6.38 -9.22
N ASN A 72 -6.18 5.47 -10.13
CA ASN A 72 -5.32 5.17 -11.25
C ASN A 72 -6.15 4.75 -12.47
N GLU A 73 -5.58 4.85 -13.66
CA GLU A 73 -6.26 4.51 -14.89
C GLU A 73 -5.26 3.90 -15.87
N CYS A 74 -5.43 2.61 -16.18
CA CYS A 74 -4.55 1.85 -17.09
C CYS A 74 -5.35 1.03 -18.13
N LEU A 75 -6.59 1.43 -18.44
CA LEU A 75 -7.48 0.63 -19.27
C LEU A 75 -6.94 0.31 -20.68
N HIS A 76 -6.28 1.30 -21.28
CA HIS A 76 -5.65 1.16 -22.60
C HIS A 76 -4.26 1.80 -22.67
N GLY A 77 -3.50 1.66 -21.61
CA GLY A 77 -2.23 2.30 -21.33
C GLY A 77 -2.33 3.15 -20.07
N VAL A 78 -1.18 3.52 -19.50
CA VAL A 78 -1.13 4.33 -18.27
C VAL A 78 -1.56 5.74 -18.56
N ALA A 79 -2.75 6.16 -18.07
CA ALA A 79 -3.27 7.48 -18.31
C ALA A 79 -2.60 8.53 -17.43
N ARG A 80 -2.54 9.77 -17.92
CA ARG A 80 -2.07 10.96 -17.20
C ARG A 80 -0.69 10.82 -16.56
N SER A 81 0.12 9.90 -17.11
CA SER A 81 1.50 9.70 -16.67
C SER A 81 2.35 10.93 -16.93
N PRO A 82 3.29 11.28 -16.04
CA PRO A 82 4.31 12.28 -16.32
C PRO A 82 5.41 11.76 -17.26
N TYR A 83 5.38 10.50 -17.62
CA TYR A 83 6.33 9.84 -18.51
C TYR A 83 5.68 9.51 -19.85
N PRO A 84 6.46 9.41 -20.93
CA PRO A 84 5.99 8.80 -22.17
C PRO A 84 5.53 7.36 -21.90
N VAL A 85 4.35 7.01 -22.40
CA VAL A 85 3.74 5.69 -22.24
C VAL A 85 3.11 5.24 -23.57
N THR A 86 2.92 3.94 -23.69
CA THR A 86 2.20 3.37 -24.83
C THR A 86 0.70 3.57 -24.66
N SER A 87 0.05 4.12 -25.68
CA SER A 87 -1.41 4.23 -25.73
C SER A 87 -1.97 3.21 -26.71
N PHE A 88 -2.83 2.35 -26.23
CA PHE A 88 -3.53 1.35 -27.02
C PHE A 88 -4.92 1.85 -27.43
N PRO A 89 -5.60 1.17 -28.38
CA PRO A 89 -6.99 1.49 -28.70
C PRO A 89 -7.91 1.38 -27.50
N GLN A 90 -9.03 2.08 -27.52
CA GLN A 90 -10.08 1.97 -26.50
C GLN A 90 -10.59 0.52 -26.38
N ALA A 91 -11.06 0.16 -25.18
CA ALA A 91 -11.49 -1.21 -24.87
C ALA A 91 -12.53 -1.78 -25.88
N ILE A 92 -13.44 -0.94 -26.37
CA ILE A 92 -14.43 -1.36 -27.37
C ILE A 92 -13.76 -1.75 -28.70
N ALA A 93 -12.71 -1.04 -29.11
CA ALA A 93 -11.97 -1.36 -30.33
C ALA A 93 -11.15 -2.64 -30.17
N MET A 94 -10.51 -2.82 -29.01
CA MET A 94 -9.79 -4.06 -28.70
C MET A 94 -10.74 -5.25 -28.64
N ALA A 95 -11.90 -5.12 -28.01
CA ALA A 95 -12.89 -6.19 -27.95
C ALA A 95 -13.46 -6.56 -29.33
N ALA A 96 -13.59 -5.61 -30.25
CA ALA A 96 -14.07 -5.84 -31.61
C ALA A 96 -13.10 -6.67 -32.47
N THR A 97 -11.85 -6.83 -32.06
CA THR A 97 -10.89 -7.70 -32.76
C THR A 97 -11.16 -9.18 -32.57
N TRP A 98 -11.82 -9.55 -31.46
CA TRP A 98 -11.99 -10.96 -31.02
C TRP A 98 -10.67 -11.72 -30.83
N ASP A 99 -9.55 -10.99 -30.77
CA ASP A 99 -8.21 -11.52 -30.59
C ASP A 99 -7.80 -11.40 -29.12
N THR A 100 -8.13 -12.42 -28.35
CA THR A 100 -7.86 -12.47 -26.90
C THR A 100 -6.37 -12.46 -26.58
N GLU A 101 -5.53 -13.04 -27.43
CA GLU A 101 -4.09 -13.09 -27.24
C GLU A 101 -3.47 -11.69 -27.37
N SER A 102 -3.79 -10.95 -28.42
CA SER A 102 -3.31 -9.57 -28.58
C SER A 102 -3.80 -8.66 -27.47
N VAL A 103 -5.05 -8.80 -27.03
CA VAL A 103 -5.58 -8.01 -25.89
C VAL A 103 -4.85 -8.35 -24.60
N HIS A 104 -4.56 -9.63 -24.36
CA HIS A 104 -3.75 -10.04 -23.20
C HIS A 104 -2.34 -9.42 -23.26
N GLN A 105 -1.70 -9.47 -24.40
CA GLN A 105 -0.36 -8.90 -24.58
C GLN A 105 -0.34 -7.38 -24.37
N MET A 106 -1.35 -6.65 -24.83
CA MET A 106 -1.50 -5.21 -24.55
C MET A 106 -1.62 -4.95 -23.04
N ALA A 107 -2.40 -5.78 -22.33
CA ALA A 107 -2.53 -5.66 -20.88
C ALA A 107 -1.20 -5.92 -20.14
N VAL A 108 -0.39 -6.87 -20.62
CA VAL A 108 0.97 -7.13 -20.09
C VAL A 108 1.83 -5.88 -20.25
N TYR A 109 1.88 -5.28 -21.45
CA TYR A 109 2.67 -4.06 -21.67
C TYR A 109 2.21 -2.90 -20.81
N ALA A 110 0.90 -2.64 -20.72
CA ALA A 110 0.36 -1.59 -19.85
C ALA A 110 0.70 -1.84 -18.38
N SER A 111 0.65 -3.10 -17.94
CA SER A 111 1.01 -3.50 -16.58
C SER A 111 2.49 -3.27 -16.28
N ASP A 112 3.37 -3.62 -17.21
CA ASP A 112 4.82 -3.43 -17.04
C ASP A 112 5.19 -1.95 -17.00
N GLU A 113 4.62 -1.12 -17.87
CA GLU A 113 4.81 0.33 -17.83
C GLU A 113 4.27 0.93 -16.51
N GLY A 114 3.07 0.51 -16.08
CA GLY A 114 2.50 0.95 -14.81
C GLY A 114 3.39 0.63 -13.62
N ARG A 115 3.95 -0.58 -13.56
CA ARG A 115 4.89 -0.98 -12.50
C ARG A 115 6.20 -0.19 -12.56
N ALA A 116 6.73 0.04 -13.75
CA ALA A 116 7.97 0.81 -13.92
C ALA A 116 7.80 2.24 -13.40
N ILE A 117 6.69 2.89 -13.73
CA ILE A 117 6.35 4.25 -13.27
C ILE A 117 6.17 4.28 -11.76
N TYR A 118 5.45 3.32 -11.20
CA TYR A 118 5.25 3.21 -9.76
C TYR A 118 6.58 3.06 -9.01
N HIS A 119 7.43 2.15 -9.45
CA HIS A 119 8.74 1.94 -8.82
C HIS A 119 9.66 3.15 -8.93
N ASP A 120 9.62 3.87 -10.06
CA ASP A 120 10.40 5.09 -10.22
C ASP A 120 9.89 6.20 -9.30
N ALA A 121 8.58 6.42 -9.25
CA ALA A 121 7.96 7.38 -8.34
C ALA A 121 8.27 7.06 -6.87
N THR A 122 8.21 5.78 -6.48
CA THR A 122 8.54 5.32 -5.13
C THR A 122 10.01 5.58 -4.78
N ARG A 123 10.94 5.26 -5.69
CA ARG A 123 12.38 5.55 -5.50
C ARG A 123 12.67 7.04 -5.35
N LYS A 124 11.92 7.89 -6.05
CA LYS A 124 12.03 9.36 -5.98
C LYS A 124 11.30 9.97 -4.79
N GLY A 125 10.60 9.17 -3.97
CA GLY A 125 9.80 9.66 -2.86
C GLY A 125 8.59 10.49 -3.28
N THR A 126 8.07 10.28 -4.51
CA THR A 126 6.93 11.01 -5.09
C THR A 126 5.78 10.09 -5.50
N PRO A 127 5.38 9.10 -4.66
CA PRO A 127 4.19 8.29 -4.95
C PRO A 127 2.94 9.17 -4.98
N GLY A 128 1.89 8.70 -5.61
CA GLY A 128 0.62 9.41 -5.63
C GLY A 128 -0.23 9.08 -6.85
N ILE A 129 -1.31 9.82 -7.00
CA ILE A 129 -2.26 9.69 -8.11
C ILE A 129 -1.56 9.76 -9.47
N PHE A 130 -1.97 8.91 -10.39
CA PHE A 130 -1.41 8.81 -11.76
C PHE A 130 0.11 8.51 -11.83
N ARG A 131 0.62 7.81 -10.84
CA ARG A 131 2.01 7.35 -10.82
C ARG A 131 2.15 5.86 -11.14
N GLY A 132 1.38 5.39 -12.08
CA GLY A 132 1.39 4.02 -12.57
C GLY A 132 0.42 3.13 -11.78
N LEU A 133 0.92 2.35 -10.85
CA LEU A 133 0.10 1.67 -9.86
C LEU A 133 -0.10 2.60 -8.67
N THR A 134 -1.26 2.59 -8.09
CA THR A 134 -1.51 3.30 -6.83
C THR A 134 -1.70 2.33 -5.70
#